data_41162ca113be217eb957a2e7af9aeb9c
#
_entry.id   41162ca113be217eb957a2e7af9aeb9c
#
_cell.length_a   1.000
_cell.length_b   1.000
_cell.length_c   1.000
_cell.angle_alpha   90.00
_cell.angle_beta   90.00
_cell.angle_gamma   90.00
#
_symmetry.space_group_name_H-M   'P 1'
#
loop_
_entity.id
_entity.type
_entity.pdbx_description
1 polymer ?
#
loop_
_entity_poly.entity_id
_entity_poly.type
_entity_poly.pdbx_seq_one_letter_code
_entity_poly.pdbx_strand_id
1 'polypeptide(L)'
;KQKQVELENEEQKIHNTIEELKTEIRSFSQINYEMDHSANGIPFTFLPYLVCPDCGRPLKLESASISDNKICDGEFLCECGYKNELKDGVILCDGYAEETPFKAFENIDLVSAVTEELGNEFRTLIDKVYMWMYHQMSDHVDMEGSINIMGGPFSGNYFSRYCQKFSRDAIFIITDPSLKRIRKLQEYMKEFDCQTVYLAGSLDRLPLRENCIDVYLDDFSSNNCIFTYNKSQYDKITPLIRKNGCAVGLFADYRKCPKSLRTFREDQPNFIPEKMTFAHVKADLLEGGMEVDAQKRIGSTTGKEKQFQRQIGNETIAMMGYRAIK
;
A
#
# COMPACT_ATOMS: atom_id res chain seq x y z
N LYS A 1 -42.54 -30.28 -23.80
CA LYS A 1 -42.12 -29.59 -25.04
C LYS A 1 -42.24 -28.08 -24.91
N GLN A 2 -43.37 -27.51 -24.47
CA GLN A 2 -43.59 -26.08 -24.39
C GLN A 2 -42.64 -25.38 -23.38
N LYS A 3 -42.44 -25.98 -22.21
CA LYS A 3 -41.52 -25.45 -21.16
C LYS A 3 -40.04 -25.53 -21.56
N GLN A 4 -39.67 -26.44 -22.42
CA GLN A 4 -38.31 -26.59 -22.95
C GLN A 4 -37.99 -25.47 -23.98
N VAL A 5 -38.97 -25.15 -24.83
CA VAL A 5 -38.87 -24.04 -25.80
C VAL A 5 -38.81 -22.66 -25.09
N GLU A 6 -39.52 -22.51 -23.97
CA GLU A 6 -39.47 -21.31 -23.15
C GLU A 6 -38.09 -21.13 -22.52
N LEU A 7 -37.49 -22.17 -21.96
CA LEU A 7 -36.13 -22.17 -21.41
C LEU A 7 -35.05 -21.87 -22.46
N GLU A 8 -35.15 -22.49 -23.62
CA GLU A 8 -34.24 -22.25 -24.75
C GLU A 8 -34.32 -20.76 -25.24
N ASN A 9 -35.51 -20.18 -25.25
CA ASN A 9 -35.72 -18.77 -25.60
C ASN A 9 -35.15 -17.79 -24.50
N GLU A 10 -35.27 -18.16 -23.22
CA GLU A 10 -34.67 -17.38 -22.14
C GLU A 10 -33.14 -17.48 -22.16
N GLU A 11 -32.60 -18.64 -22.39
CA GLU A 11 -31.15 -18.86 -22.53
C GLU A 11 -30.57 -18.04 -23.69
N GLN A 12 -31.25 -18.01 -24.83
CA GLN A 12 -30.85 -17.19 -26.00
C GLN A 12 -30.94 -15.69 -25.70
N LYS A 13 -31.94 -15.23 -24.96
CA LYS A 13 -32.05 -13.82 -24.55
C LYS A 13 -30.89 -13.40 -23.61
N ILE A 14 -30.58 -14.25 -22.62
CA ILE A 14 -29.46 -14.01 -21.71
C ILE A 14 -28.15 -13.98 -22.50
N HIS A 15 -27.94 -14.90 -23.43
CA HIS A 15 -26.74 -14.92 -24.26
C HIS A 15 -26.58 -13.64 -25.09
N ASN A 16 -27.66 -13.18 -25.74
CA ASN A 16 -27.65 -11.96 -26.51
C ASN A 16 -27.34 -10.72 -25.64
N THR A 17 -27.95 -10.64 -24.46
CA THR A 17 -27.66 -9.55 -23.51
C THR A 17 -26.20 -9.53 -23.04
N ILE A 18 -25.61 -10.70 -22.82
CA ILE A 18 -24.18 -10.83 -22.47
C ILE A 18 -23.29 -10.34 -23.63
N GLU A 19 -23.59 -10.67 -24.88
CA GLU A 19 -22.82 -10.20 -26.02
C GLU A 19 -22.98 -8.70 -26.29
N GLU A 20 -24.18 -8.15 -26.06
CA GLU A 20 -24.42 -6.71 -26.09
C GLU A 20 -23.60 -5.97 -25.03
N LEU A 21 -23.63 -6.45 -23.79
CA LEU A 21 -22.82 -5.88 -22.70
C LEU A 21 -21.30 -6.00 -22.95
N LYS A 22 -20.84 -7.13 -23.51
CA LYS A 22 -19.43 -7.26 -23.91
C LYS A 22 -19.05 -6.28 -25.01
N THR A 23 -19.95 -5.99 -25.93
CA THR A 23 -19.75 -5.03 -27.01
C THR A 23 -19.73 -3.60 -26.48
N GLU A 24 -20.63 -3.26 -25.54
CA GLU A 24 -20.60 -1.99 -24.85
C GLU A 24 -19.32 -1.82 -24.03
N ILE A 25 -18.92 -2.79 -23.25
CA ILE A 25 -17.66 -2.76 -22.47
C ILE A 25 -16.46 -2.56 -23.42
N ARG A 26 -16.44 -3.23 -24.59
CA ARG A 26 -15.38 -3.02 -25.58
C ARG A 26 -15.44 -1.62 -26.21
N SER A 27 -16.62 -1.06 -26.44
CA SER A 27 -16.76 0.31 -26.96
C SER A 27 -16.34 1.36 -25.92
N PHE A 28 -16.62 1.14 -24.63
CA PHE A 28 -16.11 1.97 -23.54
C PHE A 28 -14.59 1.85 -23.38
N SER A 29 -14.02 0.67 -23.58
CA SER A 29 -12.55 0.50 -23.58
C SER A 29 -11.86 1.07 -24.84
N GLN A 30 -12.61 1.32 -25.91
CA GLN A 30 -12.12 1.97 -27.14
C GLN A 30 -12.38 3.49 -27.19
N ILE A 31 -13.11 4.06 -26.23
CA ILE A 31 -13.02 5.48 -25.97
C ILE A 31 -11.66 5.68 -25.31
N ASN A 32 -10.63 5.71 -26.13
CA ASN A 32 -9.33 6.25 -25.79
C ASN A 32 -9.56 7.73 -25.43
N TYR A 33 -9.85 8.00 -24.17
CA TYR A 33 -9.25 9.13 -23.56
C TYR A 33 -7.74 8.79 -23.60
N GLU A 34 -7.05 9.32 -24.59
CA GLU A 34 -5.62 9.57 -24.51
C GLU A 34 -5.42 10.58 -23.38
N MET A 35 -5.68 10.14 -22.16
CA MET A 35 -5.05 10.75 -21.00
C MET A 35 -3.62 10.26 -21.09
N ASP A 36 -2.75 11.14 -21.50
CA ASP A 36 -1.32 10.90 -21.45
C ASP A 36 -0.97 10.70 -19.96
N HIS A 37 -0.99 9.44 -19.52
CA HIS A 37 -0.61 9.05 -18.16
C HIS A 37 0.90 9.23 -17.91
N SER A 38 1.61 9.79 -18.88
CA SER A 38 3.07 9.97 -18.86
C SER A 38 3.54 11.02 -17.85
N ALA A 39 2.71 11.99 -17.51
CA ALA A 39 3.11 13.02 -16.56
C ALA A 39 3.04 12.52 -15.12
N ASN A 40 4.21 12.38 -14.49
CA ASN A 40 4.32 12.20 -13.05
C ASN A 40 3.89 13.49 -12.37
N GLY A 41 2.95 13.43 -11.43
CA GLY A 41 2.50 14.65 -10.75
C GLY A 41 1.41 14.41 -9.74
N ILE A 42 1.14 15.44 -8.95
CA ILE A 42 0.11 15.44 -7.93
C ILE A 42 -1.17 15.99 -8.53
N PRO A 43 -2.32 15.28 -8.44
CA PRO A 43 -3.60 15.82 -8.87
C PRO A 43 -4.00 17.03 -8.00
N PHE A 44 -4.57 18.07 -8.61
CA PHE A 44 -5.02 19.27 -7.88
C PHE A 44 -6.02 18.95 -6.77
N THR A 45 -6.82 17.91 -6.94
CA THR A 45 -7.79 17.42 -5.94
C THR A 45 -7.12 16.95 -4.65
N PHE A 46 -5.82 16.66 -4.68
CA PHE A 46 -5.07 16.23 -3.50
C PHE A 46 -4.53 17.40 -2.66
N LEU A 47 -4.39 18.61 -3.22
CA LEU A 47 -3.85 19.77 -2.49
C LEU A 47 -4.51 20.06 -1.13
N PRO A 48 -5.86 19.94 -0.98
CA PRO A 48 -6.52 20.19 0.30
C PRO A 48 -6.11 19.24 1.44
N TYR A 49 -5.45 18.14 1.12
CA TYR A 49 -4.97 17.15 2.10
C TYR A 49 -3.55 17.43 2.57
N LEU A 50 -2.83 18.34 1.89
CA LEU A 50 -1.45 18.71 2.26
C LEU A 50 -1.44 19.79 3.32
N VAL A 51 -0.92 19.44 4.49
CA VAL A 51 -0.78 20.36 5.62
C VAL A 51 0.63 20.30 6.20
N CYS A 52 1.02 21.36 6.86
CA CYS A 52 2.28 21.41 7.59
C CYS A 52 2.25 20.44 8.78
N PRO A 53 3.20 19.51 8.89
CA PRO A 53 3.24 18.55 9.99
C PRO A 53 3.58 19.19 11.34
N ASP A 54 4.11 20.44 11.36
CA ASP A 54 4.46 21.13 12.58
C ASP A 54 3.30 21.95 13.18
N CYS A 55 2.47 22.56 12.34
CA CYS A 55 1.43 23.47 12.82
C CYS A 55 0.02 23.18 12.26
N GLY A 56 -0.15 22.16 11.43
CA GLY A 56 -1.44 21.76 10.86
C GLY A 56 -2.05 22.70 9.83
N ARG A 57 -1.40 23.84 9.51
CA ARG A 57 -1.91 24.79 8.51
C ARG A 57 -1.73 24.25 7.09
N PRO A 58 -2.63 24.58 6.14
CA PRO A 58 -2.47 24.24 4.74
C PRO A 58 -1.13 24.71 4.19
N LEU A 59 -0.48 23.87 3.38
CA LEU A 59 0.72 24.23 2.66
C LEU A 59 0.38 25.10 1.44
N LYS A 60 1.17 26.13 1.19
CA LYS A 60 1.09 26.96 -0.01
C LYS A 60 2.02 26.42 -1.07
N LEU A 61 1.53 26.29 -2.29
CA LEU A 61 2.33 25.88 -3.43
C LEU A 61 2.93 27.11 -4.11
N GLU A 62 4.24 27.11 -4.31
CA GLU A 62 4.97 28.14 -5.04
C GLU A 62 5.84 27.52 -6.16
N SER A 63 6.16 28.31 -7.16
CA SER A 63 7.05 27.94 -8.28
C SER A 63 6.64 26.66 -9.01
N ALA A 64 5.34 26.43 -9.17
CA ALA A 64 4.81 25.18 -9.70
C ALA A 64 4.96 25.05 -11.22
N SER A 65 5.41 23.88 -11.68
CA SER A 65 5.24 23.43 -13.06
C SER A 65 4.04 22.49 -13.15
N ILE A 66 3.26 22.60 -14.21
CA ILE A 66 2.03 21.84 -14.42
C ILE A 66 2.09 21.17 -15.79
N SER A 67 1.79 19.87 -15.83
CA SER A 67 1.57 19.11 -17.05
C SER A 67 0.38 18.17 -16.86
N ASP A 68 -0.47 18.02 -17.88
CA ASP A 68 -1.62 17.09 -17.89
C ASP A 68 -2.51 17.14 -16.63
N ASN A 69 -2.85 18.36 -16.22
CA ASN A 69 -3.64 18.65 -15.03
C ASN A 69 -3.03 18.10 -13.70
N LYS A 70 -1.72 17.88 -13.69
CA LYS A 70 -0.96 17.50 -12.49
C LYS A 70 0.14 18.50 -12.20
N ILE A 71 0.49 18.66 -10.95
CA ILE A 71 1.61 19.47 -10.49
C ILE A 71 2.84 18.57 -10.47
N CYS A 72 3.82 18.89 -11.32
CA CYS A 72 5.01 18.03 -11.51
C CYS A 72 6.18 18.47 -10.62
N ASP A 73 6.40 19.79 -10.50
CA ASP A 73 7.45 20.37 -9.67
C ASP A 73 6.91 21.59 -8.93
N GLY A 74 7.61 21.99 -7.86
CA GLY A 74 7.27 23.17 -7.08
C GLY A 74 7.79 23.08 -5.64
N GLU A 75 7.41 24.06 -4.84
CA GLU A 75 7.73 24.10 -3.40
C GLU A 75 6.43 24.22 -2.60
N PHE A 76 6.30 23.40 -1.58
CA PHE A 76 5.23 23.51 -0.58
C PHE A 76 5.77 24.24 0.64
N LEU A 77 5.20 25.39 0.96
CA LEU A 77 5.67 26.29 2.00
C LEU A 77 4.62 26.49 3.09
N CYS A 78 5.07 26.63 4.32
CA CYS A 78 4.27 27.03 5.46
C CYS A 78 4.79 28.32 6.08
N GLU A 79 3.89 29.17 6.59
CA GLU A 79 4.25 30.40 7.31
C GLU A 79 5.09 30.18 8.57
N CYS A 80 5.11 28.94 9.12
CA CYS A 80 5.97 28.59 10.25
C CYS A 80 7.44 28.30 9.85
N GLY A 81 7.76 28.33 8.55
CA GLY A 81 9.09 28.05 8.03
C GLY A 81 9.29 26.62 7.52
N TYR A 82 8.29 25.74 7.67
CA TYR A 82 8.34 24.40 7.09
C TYR A 82 8.25 24.48 5.57
N LYS A 83 9.01 23.63 4.88
CA LYS A 83 8.99 23.54 3.42
C LYS A 83 9.28 22.12 2.93
N ASN A 84 8.66 21.74 1.82
CA ASN A 84 8.95 20.52 1.06
C ASN A 84 9.13 20.86 -0.40
N GLU A 85 10.06 20.19 -1.05
CA GLU A 85 10.23 20.24 -2.49
C GLU A 85 9.32 19.19 -3.14
N LEU A 86 8.67 19.54 -4.24
CA LEU A 86 8.05 18.64 -5.18
C LEU A 86 8.93 18.55 -6.41
N LYS A 87 9.45 17.38 -6.73
CA LYS A 87 10.36 17.16 -7.84
C LYS A 87 9.96 15.94 -8.65
N ASP A 88 9.71 16.15 -9.95
CA ASP A 88 9.23 15.10 -10.87
C ASP A 88 8.06 14.30 -10.30
N GLY A 89 7.10 14.97 -9.66
CA GLY A 89 5.90 14.37 -9.09
C GLY A 89 6.08 13.64 -7.76
N VAL A 90 7.23 13.78 -7.09
CA VAL A 90 7.49 13.21 -5.75
C VAL A 90 7.66 14.34 -4.74
N ILE A 91 6.88 14.32 -3.67
CA ILE A 91 7.09 15.22 -2.52
C ILE A 91 8.25 14.67 -1.70
N LEU A 92 9.31 15.47 -1.57
CA LEU A 92 10.47 15.17 -0.75
C LEU A 92 10.18 15.60 0.67
N CYS A 93 9.79 14.65 1.53
CA CYS A 93 9.46 14.90 2.92
C CYS A 93 10.69 14.78 3.81
N ASP A 94 10.59 15.29 5.03
CA ASP A 94 11.67 15.14 6.02
C ASP A 94 12.05 13.66 6.23
N GLY A 95 13.34 13.43 6.37
CA GLY A 95 13.88 12.09 6.62
C GLY A 95 13.93 11.16 5.41
N TYR A 96 13.74 11.69 4.19
CA TYR A 96 14.03 10.90 2.99
C TYR A 96 15.55 10.69 2.83
N ALA A 97 15.91 9.61 2.16
CA ALA A 97 17.28 9.33 1.76
C ALA A 97 17.30 8.94 0.27
N GLU A 98 18.40 9.22 -0.44
CA GLU A 98 18.55 8.81 -1.84
C GLU A 98 18.49 7.28 -1.97
N GLU A 99 19.21 6.57 -1.13
CA GLU A 99 19.23 5.10 -1.05
C GLU A 99 18.38 4.59 0.11
N THR A 100 18.06 3.30 0.10
CA THR A 100 17.32 2.72 1.22
C THR A 100 18.18 2.66 2.48
N PRO A 101 17.69 3.16 3.62
CA PRO A 101 18.37 3.00 4.90
C PRO A 101 18.33 1.54 5.40
N PHE A 102 17.56 0.67 4.74
CA PHE A 102 17.30 -0.70 5.16
C PHE A 102 18.14 -1.70 4.35
N LYS A 103 19.34 -2.03 4.83
CA LYS A 103 20.21 -3.03 4.17
C LYS A 103 19.54 -4.37 3.93
N ALA A 104 18.57 -4.74 4.78
CA ALA A 104 17.81 -5.97 4.64
C ALA A 104 16.95 -6.03 3.37
N PHE A 105 16.65 -4.89 2.74
CA PHE A 105 15.76 -4.76 1.60
C PHE A 105 16.41 -4.05 0.40
N GLU A 106 17.73 -3.78 0.45
CA GLU A 106 18.47 -3.11 -0.63
C GLU A 106 18.37 -3.84 -1.98
N ASN A 107 18.34 -5.16 -1.95
CA ASN A 107 18.40 -6.02 -3.14
C ASN A 107 17.01 -6.53 -3.59
N ILE A 108 15.94 -6.14 -2.91
CA ILE A 108 14.60 -6.49 -3.38
C ILE A 108 14.27 -5.53 -4.52
N ASP A 109 14.43 -5.98 -5.73
CA ASP A 109 13.78 -5.38 -6.88
C ASP A 109 12.26 -5.63 -6.71
N LEU A 110 11.58 -4.62 -6.18
CA LEU A 110 10.24 -4.71 -5.60
C LEU A 110 9.17 -5.18 -6.57
N VAL A 111 9.49 -5.20 -7.85
CA VAL A 111 8.56 -5.52 -8.90
C VAL A 111 8.87 -6.86 -9.56
N SER A 112 10.14 -7.13 -9.87
CA SER A 112 10.54 -8.36 -10.56
C SER A 112 10.93 -9.48 -9.59
N ALA A 113 11.64 -9.18 -8.51
CA ALA A 113 12.12 -10.20 -7.58
C ALA A 113 10.99 -10.91 -6.83
N VAL A 114 9.89 -10.19 -6.53
CA VAL A 114 8.72 -10.82 -5.90
C VAL A 114 8.01 -11.77 -6.87
N THR A 115 8.15 -11.56 -8.19
CA THR A 115 7.45 -12.39 -9.17
C THR A 115 8.25 -13.57 -9.69
N GLU A 116 9.58 -13.46 -9.80
CA GLU A 116 10.41 -14.47 -10.44
C GLU A 116 11.23 -15.32 -9.48
N GLU A 117 11.74 -14.73 -8.38
CA GLU A 117 12.59 -15.43 -7.41
C GLU A 117 11.83 -16.13 -6.29
N LEU A 118 10.56 -15.74 -6.06
CA LEU A 118 9.75 -16.38 -5.04
C LEU A 118 9.11 -17.66 -5.55
N GLY A 119 9.26 -18.72 -4.81
CA GLY A 119 8.66 -20.01 -5.13
C GLY A 119 7.15 -19.97 -5.27
N ASN A 120 6.59 -20.85 -6.08
CA ASN A 120 5.16 -20.90 -6.38
C ASN A 120 4.26 -21.02 -5.15
N GLU A 121 4.72 -21.71 -4.09
CA GLU A 121 3.96 -21.84 -2.84
C GLU A 121 3.83 -20.49 -2.13
N PHE A 122 4.90 -19.71 -2.10
CA PHE A 122 4.86 -18.38 -1.48
C PHE A 122 4.04 -17.38 -2.29
N ARG A 123 4.13 -17.39 -3.62
CA ARG A 123 3.28 -16.59 -4.49
C ARG A 123 1.80 -16.87 -4.23
N THR A 124 1.44 -18.16 -4.20
CA THR A 124 0.06 -18.58 -3.90
C THR A 124 -0.39 -18.11 -2.52
N LEU A 125 0.52 -18.13 -1.54
CA LEU A 125 0.24 -17.63 -0.19
C LEU A 125 -0.01 -16.13 -0.19
N ILE A 126 0.84 -15.35 -0.83
CA ILE A 126 0.70 -13.88 -0.95
C ILE A 126 -0.60 -13.53 -1.70
N ASP A 127 -0.93 -14.24 -2.79
CA ASP A 127 -2.18 -14.03 -3.51
C ASP A 127 -3.42 -14.22 -2.63
N LYS A 128 -3.42 -15.27 -1.80
CA LYS A 128 -4.50 -15.51 -0.83
C LYS A 128 -4.60 -14.40 0.20
N VAL A 129 -3.46 -13.87 0.65
CA VAL A 129 -3.44 -12.75 1.59
C VAL A 129 -3.99 -11.50 0.96
N TYR A 130 -3.50 -11.13 -0.22
CA TYR A 130 -3.93 -9.91 -0.91
C TYR A 130 -5.42 -9.95 -1.29
N MET A 131 -5.91 -11.12 -1.70
CA MET A 131 -7.34 -11.30 -1.93
C MET A 131 -8.14 -11.12 -0.63
N TRP A 132 -7.66 -11.66 0.48
CA TRP A 132 -8.28 -11.48 1.78
C TRP A 132 -8.27 -10.00 2.19
N MET A 133 -7.14 -9.29 2.07
CA MET A 133 -7.03 -7.87 2.35
C MET A 133 -8.03 -7.05 1.52
N TYR A 134 -8.12 -7.32 0.22
CA TYR A 134 -9.06 -6.64 -0.65
C TYR A 134 -10.51 -6.79 -0.18
N HIS A 135 -10.94 -8.01 0.15
CA HIS A 135 -12.28 -8.24 0.68
C HIS A 135 -12.51 -7.50 2.01
N GLN A 136 -11.52 -7.50 2.90
CA GLN A 136 -11.66 -6.78 4.17
C GLN A 136 -11.81 -5.28 3.99
N MET A 137 -11.18 -4.69 2.99
CA MET A 137 -11.34 -3.28 2.64
C MET A 137 -12.71 -3.00 2.02
N SER A 138 -13.04 -3.72 0.94
CA SER A 138 -14.26 -3.50 0.17
C SER A 138 -15.54 -3.77 0.97
N ASP A 139 -15.47 -4.64 1.98
CA ASP A 139 -16.60 -4.90 2.88
C ASP A 139 -16.80 -3.79 3.94
N HIS A 140 -15.81 -2.90 4.12
CA HIS A 140 -15.82 -1.92 5.21
C HIS A 140 -15.82 -0.47 4.72
N VAL A 141 -15.12 -0.16 3.64
CA VAL A 141 -14.96 1.19 3.10
C VAL A 141 -15.58 1.26 1.71
N ASP A 142 -16.28 2.35 1.43
CA ASP A 142 -16.64 2.69 0.06
C ASP A 142 -15.36 3.00 -0.71
N MET A 143 -15.10 2.20 -1.75
CA MET A 143 -13.88 2.31 -2.53
C MET A 143 -13.93 3.41 -3.58
N GLU A 144 -15.12 3.98 -3.85
CA GLU A 144 -15.29 5.10 -4.76
C GLU A 144 -14.72 6.39 -4.14
N GLY A 145 -13.77 7.01 -4.83
CA GLY A 145 -13.12 8.24 -4.36
C GLY A 145 -12.31 8.10 -3.06
N SER A 146 -12.02 6.87 -2.63
CA SER A 146 -11.28 6.61 -1.39
C SER A 146 -9.84 7.12 -1.45
N ILE A 147 -9.30 7.55 -0.32
CA ILE A 147 -7.89 7.91 -0.16
C ILE A 147 -7.19 6.80 0.64
N ASN A 148 -6.25 6.16 -0.02
CA ASN A 148 -5.56 5.01 0.52
C ASN A 148 -4.08 5.31 0.66
N ILE A 149 -3.48 4.99 1.79
CA ILE A 149 -2.03 5.09 1.98
C ILE A 149 -1.42 3.70 2.08
N MET A 150 -0.34 3.51 1.37
CA MET A 150 0.40 2.26 1.37
C MET A 150 1.80 2.47 1.95
N GLY A 151 2.10 1.64 2.92
CA GLY A 151 3.43 1.51 3.48
C GLY A 151 3.98 0.10 3.27
N GLY A 152 5.29 0.00 3.13
CA GLY A 152 5.99 -1.27 3.09
C GLY A 152 6.74 -1.57 1.80
N PRO A 153 7.67 -2.52 1.88
CA PRO A 153 8.59 -2.81 0.78
C PRO A 153 7.94 -3.50 -0.43
N PHE A 154 6.74 -4.04 -0.27
CA PHE A 154 6.05 -4.82 -1.31
C PHE A 154 4.82 -4.10 -1.90
N SER A 155 4.64 -2.83 -1.62
CA SER A 155 3.47 -2.04 -2.05
C SER A 155 3.16 -2.17 -3.54
N GLY A 156 4.17 -2.16 -4.41
CA GLY A 156 4.00 -2.31 -5.85
C GLY A 156 3.39 -3.66 -6.25
N ASN A 157 3.68 -4.74 -5.53
CA ASN A 157 3.14 -6.06 -5.82
C ASN A 157 1.63 -6.16 -5.49
N TYR A 158 1.19 -5.57 -4.38
CA TYR A 158 -0.24 -5.47 -4.08
C TYR A 158 -0.96 -4.67 -5.17
N PHE A 159 -0.42 -3.52 -5.52
CA PHE A 159 -0.97 -2.62 -6.53
C PHE A 159 -1.21 -3.31 -7.87
N SER A 160 -0.19 -3.95 -8.43
CA SER A 160 -0.28 -4.60 -9.74
C SER A 160 -1.43 -5.59 -9.89
N ARG A 161 -1.89 -6.12 -8.76
CA ARG A 161 -2.95 -7.13 -8.74
C ARG A 161 -4.33 -6.60 -8.45
N TYR A 162 -4.42 -5.49 -7.72
CA TYR A 162 -5.70 -5.02 -7.17
C TYR A 162 -6.07 -3.59 -7.49
N CYS A 163 -5.13 -2.74 -7.95
CA CYS A 163 -5.44 -1.34 -8.26
C CYS A 163 -6.58 -1.19 -9.28
N GLN A 164 -6.67 -2.07 -10.27
CA GLN A 164 -7.74 -2.04 -11.28
C GLN A 164 -9.14 -2.34 -10.72
N LYS A 165 -9.24 -2.84 -9.49
CA LYS A 165 -10.50 -3.10 -8.80
C LYS A 165 -11.00 -1.88 -8.02
N PHE A 166 -10.18 -0.84 -7.90
CA PHE A 166 -10.59 0.43 -7.28
C PHE A 166 -11.21 1.33 -8.32
N SER A 167 -11.99 2.30 -7.88
CA SER A 167 -12.49 3.33 -8.79
C SER A 167 -11.35 4.19 -9.32
N ARG A 168 -11.52 4.78 -10.51
CA ARG A 168 -10.54 5.70 -11.09
C ARG A 168 -10.33 6.96 -10.25
N ASP A 169 -11.30 7.29 -9.41
CA ASP A 169 -11.25 8.46 -8.51
C ASP A 169 -10.54 8.16 -7.19
N ALA A 170 -10.22 6.89 -6.92
CA ALA A 170 -9.45 6.52 -5.75
C ALA A 170 -8.01 7.04 -5.85
N ILE A 171 -7.54 7.66 -4.77
CA ILE A 171 -6.16 8.16 -4.67
C ILE A 171 -5.33 7.20 -3.83
N PHE A 172 -4.16 6.87 -4.34
CA PHE A 172 -3.19 6.03 -3.63
C PHE A 172 -1.95 6.83 -3.28
N ILE A 173 -1.71 6.96 -1.99
CA ILE A 173 -0.49 7.58 -1.48
C ILE A 173 0.52 6.46 -1.25
N ILE A 174 1.66 6.54 -1.94
CA ILE A 174 2.77 5.61 -1.77
C ILE A 174 3.87 6.33 -1.02
N THR A 175 4.29 5.76 0.11
CA THR A 175 5.33 6.35 0.95
C THR A 175 6.47 5.39 1.22
N ASP A 176 7.69 5.86 1.06
CA ASP A 176 8.92 5.14 1.40
C ASP A 176 10.04 6.15 1.72
N PRO A 177 10.90 5.92 2.71
CA PRO A 177 12.01 6.82 2.99
C PRO A 177 13.07 6.85 1.89
N SER A 178 13.15 5.85 1.01
CA SER A 178 14.09 5.81 -0.10
C SER A 178 13.52 6.45 -1.36
N LEU A 179 14.13 7.55 -1.80
CA LEU A 179 13.75 8.20 -3.07
C LEU A 179 13.95 7.26 -4.26
N LYS A 180 15.04 6.50 -4.29
CA LYS A 180 15.32 5.52 -5.34
C LYS A 180 14.21 4.47 -5.47
N ARG A 181 13.66 3.99 -4.35
CA ARG A 181 12.54 3.05 -4.35
C ARG A 181 11.25 3.70 -4.84
N ILE A 182 10.95 4.91 -4.37
CA ILE A 182 9.80 5.69 -4.85
C ILE A 182 9.89 5.89 -6.36
N ARG A 183 11.06 6.26 -6.91
CA ARG A 183 11.25 6.44 -8.36
C ARG A 183 10.99 5.15 -9.15
N LYS A 184 11.46 4.01 -8.66
CA LYS A 184 11.18 2.72 -9.28
C LYS A 184 9.69 2.38 -9.26
N LEU A 185 9.01 2.62 -8.13
CA LEU A 185 7.56 2.41 -8.03
C LEU A 185 6.80 3.37 -8.93
N GLN A 186 7.20 4.63 -9.02
CA GLN A 186 6.63 5.62 -9.92
C GLN A 186 6.71 5.18 -11.38
N GLU A 187 7.87 4.66 -11.81
CA GLU A 187 8.03 4.14 -13.18
C GLU A 187 7.13 2.93 -13.43
N TYR A 188 7.08 2.02 -12.49
CA TYR A 188 6.23 0.83 -12.58
C TYR A 188 4.74 1.16 -12.60
N MET A 189 4.31 2.14 -11.80
CA MET A 189 2.90 2.54 -11.70
C MET A 189 2.36 3.25 -12.94
N LYS A 190 3.22 3.71 -13.87
CA LYS A 190 2.78 4.28 -15.14
C LYS A 190 1.96 3.32 -16.00
N GLU A 191 2.12 2.02 -15.81
CA GLU A 191 1.36 1.00 -16.53
C GLU A 191 -0.08 0.84 -16.02
N PHE A 192 -0.44 1.50 -14.90
CA PHE A 192 -1.74 1.35 -14.26
C PHE A 192 -2.57 2.63 -14.30
N ASP A 193 -3.84 2.50 -14.66
CA ASP A 193 -4.81 3.60 -14.67
C ASP A 193 -5.32 3.87 -13.25
N CYS A 194 -4.52 4.55 -12.43
CA CYS A 194 -4.87 4.94 -11.07
C CYS A 194 -4.20 6.26 -10.68
N GLN A 195 -4.86 7.02 -9.79
CA GLN A 195 -4.30 8.25 -9.26
C GLN A 195 -3.31 7.93 -8.13
N THR A 196 -2.04 8.23 -8.32
CA THR A 196 -0.99 8.00 -7.32
C THR A 196 -0.33 9.30 -6.91
N VAL A 197 -0.02 9.40 -5.61
CA VAL A 197 0.77 10.46 -4.99
C VAL A 197 1.96 9.83 -4.29
N TYR A 198 3.15 10.33 -4.56
CA TYR A 198 4.40 9.78 -4.05
C TYR A 198 5.01 10.68 -2.98
N LEU A 199 5.26 10.14 -1.80
CA LEU A 199 5.89 10.82 -0.68
C LEU A 199 7.21 10.10 -0.34
N ALA A 200 8.34 10.72 -0.66
CA ALA A 200 9.63 10.22 -0.20
C ALA A 200 9.89 10.76 1.21
N GLY A 201 9.81 9.92 2.22
CA GLY A 201 10.01 10.35 3.61
C GLY A 201 9.61 9.33 4.65
N SER A 202 9.86 9.68 5.90
CA SER A 202 9.44 8.88 7.04
C SER A 202 7.95 9.05 7.34
N LEU A 203 7.30 7.97 7.74
CA LEU A 203 5.91 7.99 8.23
C LEU A 203 5.73 8.90 9.47
N ASP A 204 6.80 9.23 10.16
CA ASP A 204 6.74 10.05 11.37
C ASP A 204 6.28 11.50 11.11
N ARG A 205 6.48 12.04 9.90
CA ARG A 205 6.20 13.46 9.57
C ARG A 205 5.66 13.62 8.15
N LEU A 206 4.62 12.88 7.81
CA LEU A 206 3.95 13.07 6.54
C LEU A 206 3.17 14.40 6.52
N PRO A 207 3.24 15.18 5.43
CA PRO A 207 2.52 16.45 5.30
C PRO A 207 1.06 16.23 4.96
N LEU A 208 0.37 15.40 5.74
CA LEU A 208 -1.01 14.99 5.51
C LEU A 208 -1.93 15.44 6.64
N ARG A 209 -3.12 15.87 6.27
CA ARG A 209 -4.16 16.26 7.21
C ARG A 209 -4.66 15.05 8.01
N GLU A 210 -4.90 15.25 9.29
CA GLU A 210 -5.59 14.25 10.10
C GLU A 210 -6.97 13.90 9.54
N ASN A 211 -7.41 12.66 9.80
CA ASN A 211 -8.71 12.14 9.40
C ASN A 211 -9.02 12.29 7.89
N CYS A 212 -8.01 12.08 7.02
CA CYS A 212 -8.18 12.17 5.57
C CYS A 212 -8.02 10.83 4.85
N ILE A 213 -7.50 9.80 5.52
CA ILE A 213 -7.24 8.49 4.93
C ILE A 213 -8.39 7.53 5.21
N ASP A 214 -8.86 6.85 4.20
CA ASP A 214 -9.87 5.80 4.31
C ASP A 214 -9.27 4.47 4.72
N VAL A 215 -8.17 4.09 4.07
CA VAL A 215 -7.52 2.81 4.29
C VAL A 215 -6.01 2.99 4.40
N TYR A 216 -5.43 2.42 5.45
CA TYR A 216 -3.99 2.16 5.52
C TYR A 216 -3.72 0.71 5.13
N LEU A 217 -2.90 0.52 4.10
CA LEU A 217 -2.46 -0.78 3.61
C LEU A 217 -1.08 -1.11 4.16
N ASP A 218 -1.02 -2.04 5.10
CA ASP A 218 0.22 -2.54 5.70
C ASP A 218 0.70 -3.79 4.96
N ASP A 219 1.55 -3.59 3.95
CA ASP A 219 2.18 -4.70 3.23
C ASP A 219 3.58 -4.97 3.82
N PHE A 220 3.63 -5.68 4.94
CA PHE A 220 4.82 -5.91 5.77
C PHE A 220 5.47 -4.63 6.35
N SER A 221 4.78 -3.50 6.31
CA SER A 221 5.30 -2.25 6.85
C SER A 221 5.57 -2.36 8.34
N SER A 222 4.65 -2.97 9.09
CA SER A 222 4.81 -3.24 10.53
C SER A 222 6.05 -4.11 10.81
N ASN A 223 6.24 -5.19 10.04
CA ASN A 223 7.45 -6.02 10.19
C ASN A 223 8.71 -5.19 9.97
N ASN A 224 8.72 -4.35 8.95
CA ASN A 224 9.86 -3.52 8.58
C ASN A 224 10.15 -2.46 9.65
N CYS A 225 9.12 -1.77 10.14
CA CYS A 225 9.26 -0.76 11.19
C CYS A 225 9.74 -1.38 12.51
N ILE A 226 9.18 -2.51 12.92
CA ILE A 226 9.60 -3.22 14.13
C ILE A 226 11.06 -3.69 13.99
N PHE A 227 11.43 -4.25 12.85
CA PHE A 227 12.80 -4.68 12.61
C PHE A 227 13.79 -3.52 12.67
N THR A 228 13.43 -2.37 12.08
CA THR A 228 14.34 -1.23 11.94
C THR A 228 14.37 -0.34 13.20
N TYR A 229 13.20 -0.09 13.78
CA TYR A 229 13.03 0.93 14.82
C TYR A 229 12.56 0.36 16.17
N ASN A 230 12.34 -0.97 16.26
CA ASN A 230 11.71 -1.62 17.42
C ASN A 230 10.35 -1.05 17.80
N LYS A 231 9.64 -0.44 16.88
CA LYS A 231 8.30 0.11 17.07
C LYS A 231 7.47 -0.05 15.82
N SER A 232 6.14 -0.12 15.98
CA SER A 232 5.23 -0.03 14.86
C SER A 232 5.04 1.43 14.41
N GLN A 233 4.30 1.62 13.33
CA GLN A 233 3.99 2.95 12.77
C GLN A 233 2.58 3.44 13.17
N TYR A 234 1.83 2.71 13.98
CA TYR A 234 0.40 3.00 14.20
C TYR A 234 0.15 4.27 15.00
N ASP A 235 1.04 4.65 15.89
CA ASP A 235 1.00 5.95 16.58
C ASP A 235 1.02 7.14 15.62
N LYS A 236 1.59 6.97 14.41
CA LYS A 236 1.70 8.00 13.36
C LYS A 236 0.61 7.91 12.31
N ILE A 237 0.19 6.70 11.98
CA ILE A 237 -0.81 6.47 10.91
C ILE A 237 -2.23 6.63 11.43
N THR A 238 -2.55 6.19 12.64
CA THR A 238 -3.90 6.26 13.17
C THR A 238 -4.51 7.67 13.17
N PRO A 239 -3.77 8.75 13.51
CA PRO A 239 -4.31 10.11 13.40
C PRO A 239 -4.77 10.47 11.99
N LEU A 240 -4.11 9.95 10.95
CA LEU A 240 -4.42 10.21 9.56
C LEU A 240 -5.68 9.47 9.10
N ILE A 241 -5.97 8.29 9.68
CA ILE A 241 -7.14 7.50 9.34
C ILE A 241 -8.40 8.22 9.85
N ARG A 242 -9.40 8.37 8.98
CA ARG A 242 -10.68 8.99 9.35
C ARG A 242 -11.51 8.08 10.26
N LYS A 243 -12.48 8.64 10.93
CA LYS A 243 -13.51 7.87 11.66
C LYS A 243 -14.20 6.91 10.69
N ASN A 244 -14.32 5.64 11.05
CA ASN A 244 -14.78 4.53 10.22
C ASN A 244 -13.85 4.15 9.08
N GLY A 245 -12.62 4.67 9.04
CA GLY A 245 -11.55 4.13 8.20
C GLY A 245 -10.90 2.92 8.85
N CYS A 246 -10.05 2.24 8.12
CA CYS A 246 -9.42 1.01 8.62
C CYS A 246 -7.93 0.90 8.24
N ALA A 247 -7.22 0.09 8.99
CA ALA A 247 -5.95 -0.48 8.58
C ALA A 247 -6.18 -1.94 8.18
N VAL A 248 -5.68 -2.33 7.01
CA VAL A 248 -5.71 -3.72 6.56
C VAL A 248 -4.30 -4.14 6.22
N GLY A 249 -3.87 -5.27 6.77
CA GLY A 249 -2.47 -5.62 6.63
C GLY A 249 -2.16 -7.11 6.63
N LEU A 250 -0.91 -7.33 6.26
CA LEU A 250 -0.22 -8.59 6.29
C LEU A 250 0.98 -8.49 7.23
N PHE A 251 1.05 -9.42 8.17
CA PHE A 251 2.15 -9.51 9.13
C PHE A 251 2.77 -10.91 9.14
N ALA A 252 4.10 -10.97 9.05
CA ALA A 252 4.86 -12.20 9.25
C ALA A 252 5.13 -12.41 10.76
N ASP A 253 4.47 -13.39 11.34
CA ASP A 253 4.57 -13.71 12.79
C ASP A 253 5.71 -14.71 13.03
N TYR A 254 6.78 -14.23 13.66
CA TYR A 254 8.00 -14.99 13.97
C TYR A 254 7.95 -15.68 15.34
N ARG A 255 6.82 -15.74 16.04
CA ARG A 255 6.69 -16.29 17.38
C ARG A 255 7.29 -17.69 17.54
N LYS A 256 7.33 -18.50 16.48
CA LYS A 256 7.86 -19.86 16.45
C LYS A 256 9.20 -19.97 15.71
N CYS A 257 9.93 -18.87 15.57
CA CYS A 257 11.15 -18.78 14.77
C CYS A 257 12.36 -18.25 15.58
N PRO A 258 12.77 -18.94 16.67
CA PRO A 258 13.81 -18.41 17.55
C PRO A 258 15.20 -18.29 16.87
N LYS A 259 15.48 -19.14 15.89
CA LYS A 259 16.77 -19.09 15.17
C LYS A 259 16.81 -17.90 14.20
N SER A 260 15.71 -17.69 13.45
CA SER A 260 15.58 -16.52 12.58
C SER A 260 15.63 -15.20 13.37
N LEU A 261 14.94 -15.14 14.53
CA LEU A 261 15.00 -13.99 15.41
C LEU A 261 16.41 -13.73 15.98
N ARG A 262 17.22 -14.77 16.16
CA ARG A 262 18.62 -14.62 16.55
C ARG A 262 19.45 -13.95 15.47
N THR A 263 19.28 -14.34 14.19
CA THR A 263 20.01 -13.70 13.09
C THR A 263 19.63 -12.23 12.92
N PHE A 264 18.36 -11.85 13.20
CA PHE A 264 17.97 -10.44 13.23
C PHE A 264 18.73 -9.65 14.31
N ARG A 265 18.95 -10.25 15.49
CA ARG A 265 19.68 -9.61 16.59
C ARG A 265 21.18 -9.49 16.29
N GLU A 266 21.75 -10.41 15.54
CA GLU A 266 23.16 -10.33 15.08
C GLU A 266 23.39 -9.14 14.18
N ASP A 267 22.40 -8.80 13.33
CA ASP A 267 22.47 -7.65 12.44
C ASP A 267 22.08 -6.34 13.08
N GLN A 268 21.16 -6.40 14.05
CA GLN A 268 20.68 -5.25 14.82
C GLN A 268 20.74 -5.57 16.31
N PRO A 269 21.82 -5.24 17.00
CA PRO A 269 22.00 -5.59 18.43
C PRO A 269 20.87 -5.06 19.35
N ASN A 270 20.24 -3.96 18.97
CA ASN A 270 19.12 -3.35 19.72
C ASN A 270 17.75 -3.94 19.36
N PHE A 271 17.68 -4.88 18.42
CA PHE A 271 16.42 -5.51 18.02
C PHE A 271 15.81 -6.32 19.16
N ILE A 272 14.50 -6.13 19.35
CA ILE A 272 13.70 -6.79 20.38
C ILE A 272 12.85 -7.90 19.73
N PRO A 273 13.28 -9.16 19.79
CA PRO A 273 12.63 -10.28 19.09
C PRO A 273 11.15 -10.47 19.45
N GLU A 274 10.79 -10.19 20.70
CA GLU A 274 9.43 -10.36 21.23
C GLU A 274 8.41 -9.47 20.51
N LYS A 275 8.88 -8.38 19.90
CA LYS A 275 8.05 -7.46 19.12
C LYS A 275 7.67 -8.01 17.74
N MET A 276 8.41 -8.97 17.20
CA MET A 276 8.12 -9.60 15.91
C MET A 276 7.02 -10.66 16.02
N THR A 277 5.97 -10.35 16.75
CA THR A 277 4.77 -11.18 16.95
C THR A 277 3.51 -10.41 16.63
N PHE A 278 2.51 -11.09 16.09
CA PHE A 278 1.22 -10.44 15.81
C PHE A 278 0.51 -9.95 17.09
N ALA A 279 0.78 -10.58 18.22
CA ALA A 279 0.26 -10.11 19.51
C ALA A 279 0.78 -8.71 19.88
N HIS A 280 2.04 -8.41 19.56
CA HIS A 280 2.61 -7.08 19.76
C HIS A 280 1.98 -6.04 18.82
N VAL A 281 1.82 -6.37 17.53
CA VAL A 281 1.14 -5.50 16.58
C VAL A 281 -0.29 -5.15 17.02
N LYS A 282 -1.02 -6.14 17.56
CA LYS A 282 -2.36 -5.88 18.11
C LYS A 282 -2.34 -4.92 19.30
N ALA A 283 -1.33 -5.02 20.16
CA ALA A 283 -1.18 -4.10 21.29
C ALA A 283 -0.87 -2.68 20.79
N ASP A 284 0.02 -2.54 19.83
CA ASP A 284 0.37 -1.25 19.23
C ASP A 284 -0.83 -0.60 18.50
N LEU A 285 -1.63 -1.40 17.80
CA LEU A 285 -2.88 -0.93 17.17
C LEU A 285 -3.85 -0.39 18.23
N LEU A 286 -4.06 -1.14 19.31
CA LEU A 286 -4.95 -0.73 20.38
C LEU A 286 -4.44 0.53 21.09
N GLU A 287 -3.14 0.62 21.36
CA GLU A 287 -2.49 1.81 21.93
C GLU A 287 -2.63 3.02 21.00
N GLY A 288 -2.53 2.80 19.68
CA GLY A 288 -2.78 3.81 18.65
C GLY A 288 -4.26 4.19 18.49
N GLY A 289 -5.21 3.56 19.19
CA GLY A 289 -6.63 3.85 19.13
C GLY A 289 -7.38 3.10 18.03
N MET A 290 -6.87 1.96 17.58
CA MET A 290 -7.53 1.07 16.61
C MET A 290 -7.80 -0.30 17.22
N GLU A 291 -8.95 -0.89 16.90
CA GLU A 291 -9.34 -2.22 17.35
C GLU A 291 -9.27 -3.23 16.21
N VAL A 292 -8.59 -4.37 16.42
CA VAL A 292 -8.57 -5.48 15.44
C VAL A 292 -9.90 -6.20 15.47
N ASP A 293 -10.75 -5.95 14.47
CA ASP A 293 -12.07 -6.54 14.34
C ASP A 293 -12.09 -7.79 13.45
N ALA A 294 -11.10 -7.95 12.57
CA ALA A 294 -10.92 -9.15 11.76
C ALA A 294 -9.45 -9.59 11.75
N GLN A 295 -9.21 -10.88 11.94
CA GLN A 295 -7.87 -11.47 11.82
C GLN A 295 -7.95 -12.91 11.32
N LYS A 296 -6.96 -13.32 10.53
CA LYS A 296 -6.88 -14.67 10.01
C LYS A 296 -5.43 -15.11 9.81
N ARG A 297 -5.10 -16.32 10.28
CA ARG A 297 -3.89 -17.00 9.82
C ARG A 297 -4.17 -17.57 8.43
N ILE A 298 -3.59 -16.98 7.40
CA ILE A 298 -3.88 -17.34 6.01
C ILE A 298 -3.04 -18.52 5.56
N GLY A 299 -1.84 -18.63 6.10
CA GLY A 299 -0.93 -19.73 5.83
C GLY A 299 0.39 -19.58 6.56
N SER A 300 1.38 -20.28 6.07
CA SER A 300 2.74 -20.21 6.62
C SER A 300 3.78 -20.61 5.56
N THR A 301 5.01 -20.12 5.73
CA THR A 301 6.16 -20.50 4.91
C THR A 301 7.25 -21.17 5.75
N THR A 302 7.94 -22.14 5.21
CA THR A 302 8.95 -22.96 5.90
C THR A 302 10.39 -22.61 5.56
N GLY A 303 10.66 -21.53 4.83
CA GLY A 303 12.01 -21.07 4.49
C GLY A 303 12.82 -21.97 3.56
N LYS A 304 12.22 -23.04 3.02
CA LYS A 304 12.91 -23.95 2.08
C LYS A 304 13.35 -23.22 0.80
N GLU A 305 12.65 -22.16 0.43
CA GLU A 305 12.83 -21.41 -0.80
C GLU A 305 13.48 -20.03 -0.60
N LYS A 306 14.11 -19.77 0.58
CA LYS A 306 14.76 -18.48 0.92
C LYS A 306 13.85 -17.25 0.72
N GLN A 307 12.59 -17.39 1.01
CA GLN A 307 11.53 -16.39 0.75
C GLN A 307 11.68 -15.12 1.58
N PHE A 308 12.22 -15.24 2.78
CA PHE A 308 12.61 -14.10 3.61
C PHE A 308 14.12 -14.14 3.79
N GLN A 309 14.75 -12.98 3.61
CA GLN A 309 16.16 -12.81 3.94
C GLN A 309 16.38 -13.25 5.35
N ARG A 310 17.00 -14.15 5.83
CA ARG A 310 17.24 -14.55 7.24
C ARG A 310 16.25 -15.54 7.83
N GLN A 311 15.33 -16.06 7.05
CA GLN A 311 14.58 -17.22 7.51
C GLN A 311 15.51 -18.43 7.54
N ILE A 312 15.63 -19.05 8.74
CA ILE A 312 16.40 -20.29 8.89
C ILE A 312 15.51 -21.45 8.46
N GLY A 313 16.02 -22.31 7.59
CA GLY A 313 15.35 -23.53 7.14
C GLY A 313 14.88 -24.36 8.34
N ASN A 314 13.68 -24.94 8.29
CA ASN A 314 12.93 -25.65 9.33
C ASN A 314 12.13 -24.79 10.30
N GLU A 315 12.22 -23.49 10.27
CA GLU A 315 11.32 -22.61 11.02
C GLU A 315 10.14 -22.21 10.18
N THR A 316 8.97 -22.12 10.78
CA THR A 316 7.72 -21.79 10.09
C THR A 316 7.22 -20.42 10.51
N ILE A 317 7.25 -19.47 9.57
CA ILE A 317 6.68 -18.14 9.74
C ILE A 317 5.21 -18.19 9.38
N ALA A 318 4.34 -17.71 10.28
CA ALA A 318 2.91 -17.63 10.00
C ALA A 318 2.57 -16.30 9.33
N MET A 319 1.73 -16.34 8.29
CA MET A 319 1.18 -15.15 7.64
C MET A 319 -0.17 -14.80 8.26
N MET A 320 -0.21 -13.65 8.90
CA MET A 320 -1.39 -13.12 9.58
C MET A 320 -1.97 -11.97 8.77
N GLY A 321 -3.19 -12.16 8.25
CA GLY A 321 -3.99 -11.07 7.75
C GLY A 321 -4.79 -10.44 8.89
N TYR A 322 -4.97 -9.12 8.88
CA TYR A 322 -5.77 -8.41 9.88
C TYR A 322 -6.44 -7.17 9.29
N ARG A 323 -7.58 -6.81 9.89
CA ARG A 323 -8.20 -5.50 9.76
C ARG A 323 -8.36 -4.90 11.14
N ALA A 324 -8.03 -3.63 11.27
CA ALA A 324 -8.28 -2.84 12.46
C ALA A 324 -9.09 -1.60 12.08
N ILE A 325 -10.07 -1.25 12.89
CA ILE A 325 -10.98 -0.10 12.68
C ILE A 325 -10.68 0.99 13.71
N LYS A 326 -10.90 2.26 13.27
CA LYS A 326 -10.74 3.43 14.15
C LYS A 326 -12.07 3.83 14.78
#